data_39524b10a30e5c86e0c25754fcd47e58
#
_entry.id   39524b10a30e5c86e0c25754fcd47e58
#
_cell.length_a   1.000
_cell.length_b   1.000
_cell.length_c   1.000
_cell.angle_alpha   90.00
_cell.angle_beta   90.00
_cell.angle_gamma   90.00
#
_symmetry.space_group_name_H-M   'P 1'
#
loop_
_entity.id
_entity.type
_entity.pdbx_description
1 polymer ?
#
loop_
_entity_poly.entity_id
_entity_poly.type
_entity_poly.pdbx_seq_one_letter_code
_entity_poly.pdbx_strand_id
1 'polypeptide(L)'
;MALHDQPLDIGDVYNSRAESYDNSWHPRFARHMVEIAKLKPGEDVLDLACGTGLATLCASTAVQEHGSVVGVDISGGMLAQAKHKLQSHDLNNVELHQHSITDLDRLLALNGKKFDAILCCSALVLLRDPGAAVKQWATYLKPGGRIVVDVIHPRDQLPGITFEKVGKRCNLPVPFYRLNFGAGSGDLRQMCEDAGLSRISILSVSQIDRPELVDLNDFLTDLDAPRPSTRHLGRSQIREEAKMLFKDEWAKLADEQGKIKQVDCVFVAVAYRS
;
A
#
# COMPACT_ATOMS: atom_id res chain seq x y z
N MET A 1 -27.48 -20.38 7.09
CA MET A 1 -27.03 -19.11 6.47
C MET A 1 -25.50 -19.13 6.53
N ALA A 2 -24.86 -19.35 5.41
CA ALA A 2 -23.45 -19.67 5.34
C ALA A 2 -22.59 -18.45 5.66
N LEU A 3 -21.56 -18.62 6.50
CA LEU A 3 -20.49 -17.68 6.84
C LEU A 3 -19.58 -17.33 5.61
N HIS A 4 -20.13 -17.42 4.38
CA HIS A 4 -19.36 -17.53 3.15
C HIS A 4 -19.14 -16.21 2.40
N ASP A 5 -19.79 -15.09 2.77
CA ASP A 5 -19.86 -13.90 1.92
C ASP A 5 -19.40 -12.58 2.55
N GLN A 6 -18.65 -12.61 3.65
CA GLN A 6 -18.05 -11.36 4.10
C GLN A 6 -16.79 -11.07 3.27
N PRO A 7 -16.72 -9.91 2.59
CA PRO A 7 -15.48 -9.45 1.98
C PRO A 7 -14.38 -9.46 3.04
N LEU A 8 -13.14 -9.81 2.64
CA LEU A 8 -11.98 -9.65 3.54
C LEU A 8 -11.89 -8.17 3.91
N ASP A 9 -12.15 -7.87 5.19
CA ASP A 9 -11.94 -6.53 5.70
C ASP A 9 -10.44 -6.26 5.73
N ILE A 10 -10.00 -5.31 4.93
CA ILE A 10 -8.58 -4.94 4.85
C ILE A 10 -8.07 -4.43 6.21
N GLY A 11 -8.92 -3.79 6.99
CA GLY A 11 -8.63 -3.36 8.36
C GLY A 11 -8.26 -4.55 9.25
N ASP A 12 -9.02 -5.65 9.19
CA ASP A 12 -8.73 -6.87 9.95
C ASP A 12 -7.43 -7.53 9.52
N VAL A 13 -7.14 -7.56 8.22
CA VAL A 13 -5.87 -8.09 7.70
C VAL A 13 -4.69 -7.33 8.30
N TYR A 14 -4.76 -6.00 8.35
CA TYR A 14 -3.68 -5.17 8.89
C TYR A 14 -3.67 -5.13 10.42
N ASN A 15 -4.80 -5.21 11.10
CA ASN A 15 -4.86 -5.39 12.55
C ASN A 15 -4.03 -6.59 13.00
N SER A 16 -4.14 -7.72 12.30
CA SER A 16 -3.40 -8.95 12.63
C SER A 16 -1.88 -8.87 12.35
N ARG A 17 -1.43 -7.88 11.59
CA ARG A 17 -0.02 -7.67 11.20
C ARG A 17 0.67 -6.57 12.00
N ALA A 18 -0.07 -5.80 12.77
CA ALA A 18 0.40 -4.55 13.36
C ALA A 18 1.67 -4.70 14.20
N GLU A 19 1.77 -5.75 15.04
CA GLU A 19 2.93 -5.97 15.92
C GLU A 19 4.21 -6.35 15.16
N SER A 20 4.08 -7.04 14.03
CA SER A 20 5.23 -7.53 13.24
C SER A 20 5.52 -6.71 11.98
N TYR A 21 4.70 -5.71 11.68
CA TYR A 21 4.76 -4.99 10.41
C TYR A 21 6.12 -4.34 10.16
N ASP A 22 6.71 -3.78 11.19
CA ASP A 22 7.99 -3.07 11.11
C ASP A 22 9.19 -4.02 10.97
N ASN A 23 9.01 -5.33 11.22
CA ASN A 23 10.03 -6.35 11.00
C ASN A 23 10.13 -6.74 9.52
N SER A 24 10.22 -5.74 8.64
CA SER A 24 10.16 -5.93 7.19
C SER A 24 10.91 -4.79 6.46
N TRP A 25 10.81 -4.76 5.15
CA TRP A 25 11.38 -3.71 4.30
C TRP A 25 10.67 -2.34 4.43
N HIS A 26 9.47 -2.28 5.01
CA HIS A 26 8.66 -1.06 5.09
C HIS A 26 9.34 0.12 5.80
N PRO A 27 10.10 -0.05 6.91
CA PRO A 27 10.76 1.08 7.56
C PRO A 27 11.76 1.81 6.64
N ARG A 28 12.53 1.04 5.86
CA ARG A 28 13.49 1.61 4.90
C ARG A 28 12.76 2.31 3.75
N PHE A 29 11.73 1.68 3.22
CA PHE A 29 10.95 2.24 2.12
C PHE A 29 10.20 3.51 2.53
N ALA A 30 9.56 3.55 3.69
CA ALA A 30 8.88 4.73 4.21
C ALA A 30 9.83 5.95 4.32
N ARG A 31 11.04 5.73 4.81
CA ARG A 31 12.09 6.78 4.85
C ARG A 31 12.40 7.29 3.43
N HIS A 32 12.61 6.38 2.50
CA HIS A 32 12.91 6.72 1.10
C HIS A 32 11.76 7.49 0.44
N MET A 33 10.50 7.14 0.71
CA MET A 33 9.33 7.89 0.22
C MET A 33 9.32 9.34 0.73
N VAL A 34 9.66 9.56 2.00
CA VAL A 34 9.76 10.91 2.58
C VAL A 34 10.94 11.70 1.99
N GLU A 35 12.08 11.06 1.74
CA GLU A 35 13.22 11.67 1.04
C GLU A 35 12.84 12.11 -0.39
N ILE A 36 12.11 11.25 -1.13
CA ILE A 36 11.58 11.56 -2.46
C ILE A 36 10.60 12.74 -2.41
N ALA A 37 9.79 12.80 -1.36
CA ALA A 37 8.82 13.87 -1.17
C ALA A 37 9.48 15.26 -0.98
N LYS A 38 10.74 15.31 -0.55
CA LYS A 38 11.52 16.56 -0.31
C LYS A 38 10.73 17.53 0.57
N LEU A 39 10.23 17.02 1.70
CA LEU A 39 9.49 17.82 2.67
C LEU A 39 10.37 18.95 3.21
N LYS A 40 9.74 20.08 3.54
CA LYS A 40 10.41 21.28 4.06
C LYS A 40 9.88 21.61 5.46
N PRO A 41 10.71 22.23 6.31
CA PRO A 41 10.22 22.78 7.58
C PRO A 41 9.00 23.68 7.36
N GLY A 42 7.98 23.53 8.21
CA GLY A 42 6.74 24.28 8.17
C GLY A 42 5.67 23.78 7.20
N GLU A 43 5.92 22.70 6.44
CA GLU A 43 4.91 22.13 5.56
C GLU A 43 3.84 21.33 6.33
N ASP A 44 2.59 21.38 5.84
CA ASP A 44 1.50 20.52 6.29
C ASP A 44 1.43 19.28 5.41
N VAL A 45 1.44 18.09 6.04
CA VAL A 45 1.50 16.79 5.35
C VAL A 45 0.29 15.94 5.71
N LEU A 46 -0.29 15.28 4.71
CA LEU A 46 -1.30 14.23 4.89
C LEU A 46 -0.69 12.88 4.53
N ASP A 47 -0.61 11.97 5.50
CA ASP A 47 -0.10 10.61 5.32
C ASP A 47 -1.26 9.62 5.30
N LEU A 48 -1.57 9.10 4.12
CA LEU A 48 -2.72 8.24 3.84
C LEU A 48 -2.31 6.76 3.89
N ALA A 49 -3.10 5.95 4.56
CA ALA A 49 -2.76 4.59 4.98
C ALA A 49 -1.44 4.59 5.77
N CYS A 50 -1.38 5.45 6.78
CA CYS A 50 -0.14 5.71 7.54
C CYS A 50 0.37 4.49 8.33
N GLY A 51 -0.44 3.45 8.50
CA GLY A 51 -0.08 2.20 9.14
C GLY A 51 0.46 2.39 10.56
N THR A 52 1.61 1.79 10.82
CA THR A 52 2.33 1.92 12.10
C THR A 52 3.07 3.25 12.25
N GLY A 53 2.83 4.23 11.37
CA GLY A 53 3.39 5.58 11.46
C GLY A 53 4.82 5.72 10.95
N LEU A 54 5.33 4.82 10.12
CA LEU A 54 6.71 4.85 9.64
C LEU A 54 7.01 6.11 8.80
N ALA A 55 6.16 6.41 7.81
CA ALA A 55 6.29 7.63 7.01
C ALA A 55 5.90 8.87 7.82
N THR A 56 4.86 8.77 8.66
CA THR A 56 4.41 9.82 9.56
C THR A 56 5.55 10.35 10.45
N LEU A 57 6.32 9.45 11.09
CA LEU A 57 7.46 9.81 11.93
C LEU A 57 8.53 10.58 11.13
N CYS A 58 8.90 10.02 9.98
CA CYS A 58 9.90 10.65 9.12
C CYS A 58 9.41 12.02 8.62
N ALA A 59 8.13 12.15 8.25
CA ALA A 59 7.53 13.39 7.81
C ALA A 59 7.50 14.43 8.94
N SER A 60 7.06 14.05 10.14
CA SER A 60 7.04 14.93 11.33
C SER A 60 8.42 15.52 11.63
N THR A 61 9.47 14.69 11.59
CA THR A 61 10.85 15.12 11.75
C THR A 61 11.28 16.10 10.64
N ALA A 62 10.88 15.83 9.39
CA ALA A 62 11.27 16.65 8.24
C ALA A 62 10.59 18.03 8.24
N VAL A 63 9.31 18.11 8.65
CA VAL A 63 8.57 19.38 8.66
C VAL A 63 8.82 20.20 9.93
N GLN A 64 9.44 19.61 10.95
CA GLN A 64 9.79 20.24 12.22
C GLN A 64 8.57 20.76 13.02
N GLU A 65 8.79 21.51 14.10
CA GLU A 65 7.76 21.98 15.03
C GLU A 65 6.73 22.93 14.42
N HIS A 66 7.11 23.64 13.33
CA HIS A 66 6.23 24.61 12.65
C HIS A 66 5.39 23.96 11.53
N GLY A 67 5.66 22.72 11.17
CA GLY A 67 4.84 21.94 10.25
C GLY A 67 3.92 20.98 10.99
N SER A 68 2.96 20.41 10.27
CA SER A 68 2.02 19.43 10.83
C SER A 68 1.91 18.18 9.97
N VAL A 69 1.61 17.05 10.61
CA VAL A 69 1.31 15.80 9.91
C VAL A 69 -0.01 15.25 10.38
N VAL A 70 -0.89 14.94 9.43
CA VAL A 70 -2.13 14.21 9.70
C VAL A 70 -2.01 12.82 9.11
N GLY A 71 -2.03 11.79 9.96
CA GLY A 71 -2.03 10.38 9.55
C GLY A 71 -3.44 9.79 9.56
N VAL A 72 -3.81 9.09 8.50
CA VAL A 72 -5.11 8.42 8.38
C VAL A 72 -4.90 6.96 8.04
N ASP A 73 -5.50 6.05 8.81
CA ASP A 73 -5.50 4.61 8.53
C ASP A 73 -6.84 3.98 8.97
N ILE A 74 -7.23 2.90 8.32
CA ILE A 74 -8.45 2.16 8.65
C ILE A 74 -8.25 1.21 9.83
N SER A 75 -7.01 0.76 10.07
CA SER A 75 -6.66 -0.24 11.08
C SER A 75 -6.38 0.42 12.43
N GLY A 76 -7.23 0.14 13.41
CA GLY A 76 -7.00 0.58 14.80
C GLY A 76 -5.73 0.00 15.42
N GLY A 77 -5.38 -1.26 15.09
CA GLY A 77 -4.15 -1.90 15.54
C GLY A 77 -2.89 -1.22 15.02
N MET A 78 -2.88 -0.84 13.74
CA MET A 78 -1.79 -0.06 13.15
C MET A 78 -1.64 1.30 13.84
N LEU A 79 -2.74 2.01 14.04
CA LEU A 79 -2.72 3.32 14.69
C LEU A 79 -2.29 3.24 16.16
N ALA A 80 -2.57 2.14 16.85
CA ALA A 80 -2.06 1.93 18.22
C ALA A 80 -0.52 1.87 18.24
N GLN A 81 0.08 1.16 17.28
CA GLN A 81 1.54 1.12 17.11
C GLN A 81 2.10 2.50 16.74
N ALA A 82 1.43 3.23 15.84
CA ALA A 82 1.83 4.58 15.47
C ALA A 82 1.82 5.52 16.69
N LYS A 83 0.74 5.53 17.49
CA LYS A 83 0.64 6.34 18.71
C LYS A 83 1.76 6.05 19.70
N HIS A 84 2.06 4.78 19.94
CA HIS A 84 3.13 4.38 20.82
C HIS A 84 4.50 4.94 20.37
N LYS A 85 4.80 4.88 19.07
CA LYS A 85 6.03 5.42 18.51
C LYS A 85 6.10 6.95 18.62
N LEU A 86 5.01 7.65 18.30
CA LEU A 86 4.97 9.12 18.41
C LEU A 86 5.26 9.58 19.83
N GLN A 87 4.66 8.91 20.82
CA GLN A 87 4.92 9.21 22.24
C GLN A 87 6.38 8.94 22.64
N SER A 88 6.99 7.85 22.13
CA SER A 88 8.39 7.53 22.44
C SER A 88 9.40 8.49 21.80
N HIS A 89 9.01 9.26 20.79
CA HIS A 89 9.85 10.25 20.11
C HIS A 89 9.49 11.71 20.47
N ASP A 90 8.55 11.92 21.41
CA ASP A 90 8.10 13.25 21.87
C ASP A 90 7.62 14.16 20.70
N LEU A 91 6.96 13.57 19.71
CA LEU A 91 6.46 14.29 18.54
C LEU A 91 5.04 14.82 18.81
N ASN A 92 4.91 16.15 18.82
CA ASN A 92 3.67 16.84 19.19
C ASN A 92 2.94 17.49 17.99
N ASN A 93 3.52 17.40 16.78
CA ASN A 93 2.97 17.98 15.55
C ASN A 93 2.25 16.95 14.66
N VAL A 94 1.74 15.85 15.26
CA VAL A 94 1.08 14.75 14.54
C VAL A 94 -0.30 14.51 15.10
N GLU A 95 -1.30 14.46 14.22
CA GLU A 95 -2.65 13.98 14.50
C GLU A 95 -2.87 12.62 13.79
N LEU A 96 -3.52 11.65 14.46
CA LEU A 96 -3.86 10.35 13.90
C LEU A 96 -5.36 10.11 13.93
N HIS A 97 -5.93 9.68 12.79
CA HIS A 97 -7.36 9.42 12.65
C HIS A 97 -7.62 8.03 12.07
N GLN A 98 -8.53 7.29 12.71
CA GLN A 98 -9.03 6.02 12.17
C GLN A 98 -10.16 6.31 11.18
N HIS A 99 -9.85 6.19 9.88
CA HIS A 99 -10.81 6.45 8.82
C HIS A 99 -10.38 5.77 7.50
N SER A 100 -11.34 5.57 6.58
CA SER A 100 -11.02 5.10 5.24
C SER A 100 -10.40 6.22 4.40
N ILE A 101 -9.29 5.92 3.73
CA ILE A 101 -8.65 6.86 2.82
C ILE A 101 -9.42 7.08 1.51
N THR A 102 -10.45 6.27 1.25
CA THR A 102 -11.34 6.42 0.07
C THR A 102 -12.60 7.26 0.38
N ASP A 103 -12.75 7.78 1.58
CA ASP A 103 -13.92 8.54 2.01
C ASP A 103 -13.54 9.74 2.91
N LEU A 104 -12.46 10.45 2.53
CA LEU A 104 -11.89 11.53 3.34
C LEU A 104 -12.86 12.70 3.56
N ASP A 105 -13.82 12.91 2.65
CA ASP A 105 -14.80 14.00 2.76
C ASP A 105 -15.70 13.88 3.99
N ARG A 106 -15.81 12.68 4.57
CA ARG A 106 -16.53 12.43 5.82
C ARG A 106 -15.67 12.56 7.07
N LEU A 107 -14.36 12.70 6.92
CA LEU A 107 -13.46 12.92 8.05
C LEU A 107 -13.49 14.40 8.46
N LEU A 108 -14.26 14.75 9.47
CA LEU A 108 -14.45 16.14 9.93
C LEU A 108 -13.13 16.84 10.26
N ALA A 109 -12.15 16.11 10.73
CA ALA A 109 -10.83 16.65 11.04
C ALA A 109 -10.10 17.24 9.80
N LEU A 110 -10.51 16.88 8.59
CA LEU A 110 -9.96 17.41 7.34
C LEU A 110 -10.78 18.56 6.73
N ASN A 111 -11.92 18.93 7.34
CA ASN A 111 -12.74 20.00 6.81
C ASN A 111 -11.97 21.32 6.67
N GLY A 112 -11.91 21.84 5.44
CA GLY A 112 -11.19 23.07 5.12
C GLY A 112 -9.68 22.99 5.13
N LYS A 113 -9.08 21.86 5.55
CA LYS A 113 -7.63 21.66 5.53
C LYS A 113 -7.12 21.42 4.10
N LYS A 114 -5.93 21.95 3.81
CA LYS A 114 -5.15 21.72 2.60
C LYS A 114 -3.70 21.49 2.98
N PHE A 115 -3.01 20.67 2.20
CA PHE A 115 -1.69 20.17 2.51
C PHE A 115 -0.67 20.55 1.45
N ASP A 116 0.58 20.77 1.85
CA ASP A 116 1.70 20.98 0.96
C ASP A 116 2.17 19.67 0.32
N ALA A 117 2.01 18.56 1.06
CA ALA A 117 2.31 17.23 0.55
C ALA A 117 1.29 16.19 1.01
N ILE A 118 1.01 15.24 0.13
CA ILE A 118 0.24 14.02 0.44
C ILE A 118 1.15 12.84 0.18
N LEU A 119 1.25 11.93 1.15
CA LEU A 119 1.97 10.66 1.05
C LEU A 119 0.97 9.51 1.06
N CYS A 120 1.22 8.49 0.26
CA CYS A 120 0.51 7.22 0.37
C CYS A 120 1.49 6.10 -0.01
N CYS A 121 1.99 5.39 1.02
CA CYS A 121 3.03 4.39 0.85
C CYS A 121 2.45 2.98 0.85
N SER A 122 2.73 2.20 -0.20
CA SER A 122 2.39 0.77 -0.33
C SER A 122 0.89 0.45 -0.19
N ALA A 123 0.00 1.39 -0.55
CA ALA A 123 -1.43 1.22 -0.31
C ALA A 123 -2.30 1.26 -1.57
N LEU A 124 -1.86 1.83 -2.70
CA LEU A 124 -2.70 1.89 -3.91
C LEU A 124 -3.17 0.52 -4.38
N VAL A 125 -2.35 -0.52 -4.22
CA VAL A 125 -2.70 -1.92 -4.57
C VAL A 125 -3.77 -2.53 -3.64
N LEU A 126 -4.16 -1.83 -2.59
CA LEU A 126 -5.23 -2.23 -1.66
C LEU A 126 -6.58 -1.62 -2.03
N LEU A 127 -6.60 -0.67 -2.96
CA LEU A 127 -7.79 0.08 -3.34
C LEU A 127 -8.46 -0.55 -4.56
N ARG A 128 -9.78 -0.68 -4.49
CA ARG A 128 -10.59 -1.16 -5.61
C ARG A 128 -10.57 -0.17 -6.78
N ASP A 129 -10.63 1.12 -6.47
CA ASP A 129 -10.56 2.22 -7.44
C ASP A 129 -9.51 3.24 -6.98
N PRO A 130 -8.23 2.99 -7.28
CA PRO A 130 -7.15 3.89 -6.91
C PRO A 130 -7.20 5.22 -7.66
N GLY A 131 -7.75 5.24 -8.90
CA GLY A 131 -7.90 6.47 -9.68
C GLY A 131 -8.87 7.45 -9.03
N ALA A 132 -10.05 6.98 -8.60
CA ALA A 132 -11.00 7.81 -7.85
C ALA A 132 -10.38 8.32 -6.54
N ALA A 133 -9.62 7.50 -5.84
CA ALA A 133 -8.96 7.88 -4.60
C ALA A 133 -7.92 8.99 -4.83
N VAL A 134 -7.00 8.83 -5.79
CA VAL A 134 -5.99 9.84 -6.10
C VAL A 134 -6.63 11.15 -6.56
N LYS A 135 -7.72 11.09 -7.34
CA LYS A 135 -8.49 12.27 -7.74
C LYS A 135 -9.10 12.99 -6.54
N GLN A 136 -9.67 12.28 -5.57
CA GLN A 136 -10.17 12.86 -4.32
C GLN A 136 -9.01 13.48 -3.54
N TRP A 137 -7.90 12.76 -3.35
CA TRP A 137 -6.75 13.24 -2.59
C TRP A 137 -6.14 14.51 -3.17
N ALA A 138 -6.06 14.63 -4.50
CA ALA A 138 -5.57 15.82 -5.17
C ALA A 138 -6.36 17.09 -4.78
N THR A 139 -7.64 16.96 -4.40
CA THR A 139 -8.44 18.10 -3.94
C THR A 139 -7.95 18.66 -2.60
N TYR A 140 -7.26 17.87 -1.79
CA TYR A 140 -6.71 18.28 -0.49
C TYR A 140 -5.33 18.95 -0.61
N LEU A 141 -4.71 18.97 -1.79
CA LEU A 141 -3.46 19.71 -1.99
C LEU A 141 -3.69 21.21 -2.03
N LYS A 142 -2.76 21.99 -1.49
CA LYS A 142 -2.60 23.42 -1.76
C LYS A 142 -2.19 23.64 -3.23
N PRO A 143 -2.43 24.81 -3.85
CA PRO A 143 -1.80 25.14 -5.12
C PRO A 143 -0.28 24.99 -5.02
N GLY A 144 0.33 24.30 -5.98
CA GLY A 144 1.76 23.96 -5.95
C GLY A 144 2.15 22.81 -5.01
N GLY A 145 1.22 22.29 -4.22
CA GLY A 145 1.42 21.11 -3.39
C GLY A 145 1.62 19.84 -4.23
N ARG A 146 2.14 18.77 -3.60
CA ARG A 146 2.51 17.53 -4.28
C ARG A 146 1.94 16.28 -3.63
N ILE A 147 1.71 15.27 -4.44
CA ILE A 147 1.41 13.92 -3.98
C ILE A 147 2.58 12.99 -4.29
N VAL A 148 2.87 12.07 -3.37
CA VAL A 148 3.87 11.01 -3.54
C VAL A 148 3.21 9.68 -3.26
N VAL A 149 3.09 8.85 -4.28
CA VAL A 149 2.39 7.56 -4.24
C VAL A 149 3.19 6.51 -4.99
N ASP A 150 3.00 5.24 -4.66
CA ASP A 150 3.72 4.15 -5.30
C ASP A 150 2.82 3.02 -5.79
N VAL A 151 3.34 2.31 -6.79
CA VAL A 151 2.81 1.03 -7.25
C VAL A 151 3.94 0.05 -7.45
N ILE A 152 3.66 -1.24 -7.31
CA ILE A 152 4.64 -2.28 -7.57
C ILE A 152 5.00 -2.35 -9.06
N HIS A 153 6.24 -2.76 -9.36
CA HIS A 153 6.61 -3.16 -10.71
C HIS A 153 5.79 -4.41 -11.13
N PRO A 154 5.33 -4.53 -12.41
CA PRO A 154 4.51 -5.67 -12.86
C PRO A 154 5.14 -7.05 -12.65
N ARG A 155 6.46 -7.11 -12.51
CA ARG A 155 7.21 -8.33 -12.20
C ARG A 155 7.71 -8.39 -10.76
N ASP A 156 7.20 -7.54 -9.88
CA ASP A 156 7.41 -7.62 -8.44
C ASP A 156 6.23 -8.35 -7.79
N GLN A 157 6.45 -8.96 -6.62
CA GLN A 157 5.44 -9.71 -5.88
C GLN A 157 4.66 -10.74 -6.74
N LEU A 158 5.33 -11.39 -7.68
CA LEU A 158 4.70 -12.36 -8.59
C LEU A 158 3.90 -13.46 -7.87
N PRO A 159 4.34 -13.98 -6.70
CA PRO A 159 3.51 -14.90 -5.92
C PRO A 159 2.19 -14.29 -5.49
N GLY A 160 2.19 -13.03 -5.01
CA GLY A 160 0.98 -12.31 -4.63
C GLY A 160 0.03 -12.09 -5.82
N ILE A 161 0.57 -11.75 -6.98
CA ILE A 161 -0.18 -11.64 -8.24
C ILE A 161 -0.77 -12.99 -8.63
N THR A 162 -0.02 -14.08 -8.45
CA THR A 162 -0.50 -15.46 -8.72
C THR A 162 -1.67 -15.81 -7.80
N PHE A 163 -1.57 -15.52 -6.49
CA PHE A 163 -2.71 -15.70 -5.56
C PHE A 163 -3.95 -14.91 -5.97
N GLU A 164 -3.76 -13.68 -6.45
CA GLU A 164 -4.85 -12.84 -6.94
C GLU A 164 -5.54 -13.44 -8.17
N LYS A 165 -4.76 -13.96 -9.13
CA LYS A 165 -5.29 -14.66 -10.31
C LYS A 165 -6.07 -15.92 -9.91
N VAL A 166 -5.52 -16.71 -8.99
CA VAL A 166 -6.18 -17.92 -8.48
C VAL A 166 -7.49 -17.58 -7.77
N GLY A 167 -7.49 -16.56 -6.91
CA GLY A 167 -8.72 -16.08 -6.26
C GLY A 167 -9.80 -15.70 -7.25
N LYS A 168 -9.47 -14.96 -8.30
CA LYS A 168 -10.39 -14.60 -9.39
C LYS A 168 -10.92 -15.83 -10.14
N ARG A 169 -10.06 -16.83 -10.42
CA ARG A 169 -10.46 -18.08 -11.07
C ARG A 169 -11.39 -18.94 -10.20
N CYS A 170 -11.20 -18.91 -8.88
CA CYS A 170 -12.09 -19.55 -7.91
C CYS A 170 -13.36 -18.72 -7.61
N ASN A 171 -13.57 -17.60 -8.29
CA ASN A 171 -14.66 -16.66 -8.05
C ASN A 171 -14.74 -16.18 -6.58
N LEU A 172 -13.60 -15.89 -5.98
CA LEU A 172 -13.46 -15.47 -4.60
C LEU A 172 -13.03 -14.00 -4.52
N PRO A 173 -13.47 -13.28 -3.48
CA PRO A 173 -12.95 -11.94 -3.22
C PRO A 173 -11.46 -12.01 -2.87
N VAL A 174 -10.67 -11.12 -3.45
CA VAL A 174 -9.25 -10.98 -3.14
C VAL A 174 -9.00 -9.63 -2.46
N PRO A 175 -8.11 -9.57 -1.45
CA PRO A 175 -7.90 -8.34 -0.67
C PRO A 175 -6.96 -7.34 -1.33
N PHE A 176 -6.46 -7.66 -2.53
CA PHE A 176 -5.48 -6.85 -3.25
C PHE A 176 -5.89 -6.66 -4.70
N TYR A 177 -5.41 -5.58 -5.30
CA TYR A 177 -5.74 -5.18 -6.67
C TYR A 177 -4.48 -4.91 -7.50
N ARG A 178 -3.41 -5.73 -7.31
CA ARG A 178 -2.13 -5.60 -8.05
C ARG A 178 -2.30 -5.75 -9.55
N LEU A 179 -3.28 -6.55 -9.98
CA LEU A 179 -3.61 -6.76 -11.38
C LEU A 179 -4.11 -5.49 -12.10
N ASN A 180 -4.54 -4.46 -11.34
CA ASN A 180 -4.92 -3.17 -11.92
C ASN A 180 -3.72 -2.34 -12.39
N PHE A 181 -2.49 -2.75 -12.06
CA PHE A 181 -1.25 -2.03 -12.36
C PHE A 181 -0.36 -2.83 -13.33
N GLY A 182 -0.96 -3.44 -14.36
CA GLY A 182 -0.25 -4.27 -15.33
C GLY A 182 0.79 -3.53 -16.16
N ALA A 183 0.61 -2.23 -16.42
CA ALA A 183 1.56 -1.35 -17.08
C ALA A 183 2.47 -0.59 -16.09
N GLY A 184 2.29 -0.77 -14.78
CA GLY A 184 3.17 -0.24 -13.74
C GLY A 184 3.30 1.29 -13.79
N SER A 185 4.45 1.79 -14.25
CA SER A 185 4.73 3.24 -14.35
C SER A 185 3.75 3.99 -15.26
N GLY A 186 3.24 3.32 -16.31
CA GLY A 186 2.26 3.89 -17.23
C GLY A 186 0.92 4.12 -16.56
N ASP A 187 0.42 3.11 -15.83
CA ASP A 187 -0.83 3.22 -15.08
C ASP A 187 -0.75 4.32 -14.02
N LEU A 188 0.39 4.38 -13.32
CA LEU A 188 0.62 5.38 -12.28
C LEU A 188 0.65 6.82 -12.84
N ARG A 189 1.28 7.01 -13.99
CA ARG A 189 1.30 8.30 -14.69
C ARG A 189 -0.11 8.71 -15.09
N GLN A 190 -0.83 7.84 -15.80
CA GLN A 190 -2.17 8.12 -16.28
C GLN A 190 -3.12 8.48 -15.12
N MET A 191 -3.03 7.75 -14.00
CA MET A 191 -3.81 8.04 -12.81
C MET A 191 -3.57 9.45 -12.27
N CYS A 192 -2.32 9.92 -12.26
CA CYS A 192 -1.98 11.28 -11.84
C CYS A 192 -2.52 12.33 -12.83
N GLU A 193 -2.44 12.07 -14.15
CA GLU A 193 -2.97 12.92 -15.20
C GLU A 193 -4.50 13.07 -15.10
N ASP A 194 -5.20 11.94 -14.92
CA ASP A 194 -6.67 11.90 -14.76
C ASP A 194 -7.14 12.59 -13.48
N ALA A 195 -6.27 12.67 -12.46
CA ALA A 195 -6.52 13.44 -11.25
C ALA A 195 -6.27 14.96 -11.40
N GLY A 196 -5.89 15.41 -12.59
CA GLY A 196 -5.59 16.83 -12.87
C GLY A 196 -4.26 17.31 -12.32
N LEU A 197 -3.36 16.37 -11.99
CA LEU A 197 -2.01 16.70 -11.53
C LEU A 197 -1.07 16.95 -12.70
N SER A 198 -0.03 17.73 -12.47
CA SER A 198 0.95 18.16 -13.46
C SER A 198 2.38 17.89 -12.98
N ARG A 199 3.39 18.18 -13.82
CA ARG A 199 4.81 17.97 -13.50
C ARG A 199 5.10 16.61 -12.89
N ILE A 200 4.57 15.54 -13.54
CA ILE A 200 4.62 14.17 -13.06
C ILE A 200 6.00 13.57 -13.32
N SER A 201 6.70 13.19 -12.28
CA SER A 201 7.92 12.41 -12.32
C SER A 201 7.66 11.01 -11.82
N ILE A 202 8.10 10.00 -12.56
CA ILE A 202 8.05 8.59 -12.12
C ILE A 202 9.48 8.14 -11.86
N LEU A 203 9.71 7.67 -10.65
CA LEU A 203 10.99 7.13 -10.17
C LEU A 203 10.89 5.62 -10.03
N SER A 204 11.96 4.91 -10.40
CA SER A 204 12.10 3.47 -10.13
C SER A 204 12.92 3.33 -8.84
N VAL A 205 12.34 2.69 -7.84
CA VAL A 205 12.98 2.44 -6.54
C VAL A 205 13.23 0.95 -6.42
N SER A 206 14.50 0.57 -6.42
CA SER A 206 14.96 -0.82 -6.29
C SER A 206 15.56 -1.06 -4.90
N GLN A 207 15.91 -2.32 -4.62
CA GLN A 207 16.54 -2.73 -3.36
C GLN A 207 15.65 -2.50 -2.13
N ILE A 208 14.39 -2.91 -2.24
CA ILE A 208 13.45 -2.95 -1.13
C ILE A 208 13.52 -4.28 -0.35
N ASP A 209 14.60 -5.06 -0.58
CA ASP A 209 14.94 -6.32 0.10
C ASP A 209 13.95 -7.46 -0.15
N ARG A 210 13.47 -7.59 -1.38
CA ARG A 210 12.69 -8.75 -1.81
C ARG A 210 13.58 -9.78 -2.49
N PRO A 211 13.33 -11.08 -2.29
CA PRO A 211 14.10 -12.11 -2.96
C PRO A 211 13.91 -12.04 -4.48
N GLU A 212 14.99 -12.10 -5.22
CA GLU A 212 14.94 -12.09 -6.69
C GLU A 212 14.42 -13.42 -7.25
N LEU A 213 14.77 -14.55 -6.61
CA LEU A 213 14.29 -15.88 -6.96
C LEU A 213 13.35 -16.42 -5.88
N VAL A 214 12.23 -16.95 -6.31
CA VAL A 214 11.22 -17.53 -5.43
C VAL A 214 10.82 -18.93 -5.89
N ASP A 215 10.62 -19.83 -4.92
CA ASP A 215 10.26 -21.23 -5.15
C ASP A 215 8.76 -21.45 -4.95
N LEU A 216 8.18 -22.34 -5.73
CA LEU A 216 6.77 -22.72 -5.64
C LEU A 216 6.40 -23.23 -4.24
N ASN A 217 7.27 -24.07 -3.65
CA ASN A 217 6.99 -24.72 -2.39
C ASN A 217 6.87 -23.75 -1.20
N ASP A 218 7.58 -22.60 -1.27
CA ASP A 218 7.49 -21.56 -0.24
C ASP A 218 6.08 -20.97 -0.12
N PHE A 219 5.28 -21.07 -1.19
CA PHE A 219 3.92 -20.48 -1.26
C PHE A 219 2.79 -21.51 -1.21
N LEU A 220 3.02 -22.76 -1.60
CA LEU A 220 2.00 -23.83 -1.47
C LEU A 220 1.63 -24.07 0.00
N THR A 221 2.58 -23.94 0.90
CA THR A 221 2.35 -24.06 2.35
C THR A 221 1.39 -22.98 2.88
N ASP A 222 1.32 -21.81 2.23
CA ASP A 222 0.36 -20.76 2.58
C ASP A 222 -1.11 -21.19 2.38
N LEU A 223 -1.37 -22.18 1.54
CA LEU A 223 -2.71 -22.72 1.33
C LEU A 223 -3.07 -23.80 2.36
N ASP A 224 -2.07 -24.45 2.97
CA ASP A 224 -2.25 -25.42 4.06
C ASP A 224 -2.38 -24.75 5.43
N ALA A 225 -1.58 -23.69 5.67
CA ALA A 225 -1.63 -22.86 6.87
C ALA A 225 -1.84 -21.38 6.46
N PRO A 226 -3.08 -21.03 6.05
CA PRO A 226 -3.31 -19.77 5.37
C PRO A 226 -3.12 -18.57 6.29
N ARG A 227 -2.36 -17.60 5.81
CA ARG A 227 -2.23 -16.27 6.41
C ARG A 227 -3.54 -15.47 6.23
N PRO A 228 -3.75 -14.37 6.96
CA PRO A 228 -4.94 -13.54 6.78
C PRO A 228 -5.22 -13.16 5.32
N SER A 229 -4.18 -12.88 4.53
CA SER A 229 -4.29 -12.51 3.11
C SER A 229 -4.63 -13.68 2.16
N THR A 230 -4.39 -14.93 2.56
CA THR A 230 -4.62 -16.14 1.74
C THR A 230 -5.69 -17.07 2.31
N ARG A 231 -6.26 -16.76 3.49
CA ARG A 231 -7.21 -17.64 4.19
C ARG A 231 -8.43 -18.05 3.35
N HIS A 232 -8.85 -17.20 2.42
CA HIS A 232 -9.97 -17.48 1.53
C HIS A 232 -9.67 -18.60 0.53
N LEU A 233 -8.40 -18.78 0.12
CA LEU A 233 -7.93 -19.86 -0.76
C LEU A 233 -7.61 -21.14 0.01
N GLY A 234 -7.26 -21.04 1.28
CA GLY A 234 -6.92 -22.18 2.16
C GLY A 234 -8.13 -22.91 2.75
N ARG A 235 -9.36 -22.58 2.37
CA ARG A 235 -10.57 -23.27 2.81
C ARG A 235 -10.59 -24.71 2.31
N SER A 236 -11.01 -25.66 3.13
CA SER A 236 -10.97 -27.09 2.81
C SER A 236 -11.70 -27.46 1.51
N GLN A 237 -12.81 -26.77 1.17
CA GLN A 237 -13.60 -27.05 -0.03
C GLN A 237 -12.92 -26.67 -1.34
N ILE A 238 -12.02 -25.67 -1.32
CA ILE A 238 -11.38 -25.14 -2.53
C ILE A 238 -9.86 -25.27 -2.53
N ARG A 239 -9.27 -25.72 -1.42
CA ARG A 239 -7.82 -25.76 -1.23
C ARG A 239 -7.09 -26.51 -2.33
N GLU A 240 -7.56 -27.70 -2.68
CA GLU A 240 -6.89 -28.54 -3.69
C GLU A 240 -7.04 -27.94 -5.09
N GLU A 241 -8.21 -27.38 -5.42
CA GLU A 241 -8.41 -26.62 -6.65
C GLU A 241 -7.50 -25.39 -6.69
N ALA A 242 -7.43 -24.61 -5.62
CA ALA A 242 -6.56 -23.45 -5.52
C ALA A 242 -5.07 -23.83 -5.70
N LYS A 243 -4.63 -24.94 -5.12
CA LYS A 243 -3.26 -25.45 -5.32
C LYS A 243 -2.98 -25.83 -6.76
N MET A 244 -3.90 -26.52 -7.44
CA MET A 244 -3.75 -26.86 -8.86
C MET A 244 -3.65 -25.60 -9.71
N LEU A 245 -4.57 -24.65 -9.52
CA LEU A 245 -4.59 -23.41 -10.26
C LEU A 245 -3.34 -22.57 -9.98
N PHE A 246 -2.84 -22.57 -8.75
CA PHE A 246 -1.61 -21.88 -8.40
C PHE A 246 -0.40 -22.48 -9.11
N LYS A 247 -0.28 -23.80 -9.17
CA LYS A 247 0.77 -24.49 -9.94
C LYS A 247 0.70 -24.16 -11.43
N ASP A 248 -0.52 -24.14 -12.00
CA ASP A 248 -0.72 -23.80 -13.42
C ASP A 248 -0.30 -22.35 -13.72
N GLU A 249 -0.68 -21.39 -12.87
CA GLU A 249 -0.27 -19.98 -13.05
C GLU A 249 1.24 -19.79 -12.81
N TRP A 250 1.81 -20.52 -11.84
CA TRP A 250 3.24 -20.51 -11.56
C TRP A 250 4.05 -21.02 -12.74
N ALA A 251 3.66 -22.14 -13.34
CA ALA A 251 4.36 -22.76 -14.47
C ALA A 251 4.47 -21.84 -15.70
N LYS A 252 3.55 -20.86 -15.85
CA LYS A 252 3.63 -19.86 -16.94
C LYS A 252 4.72 -18.81 -16.72
N LEU A 253 5.23 -18.68 -15.51
CA LEU A 253 6.20 -17.67 -15.10
C LEU A 253 7.56 -18.27 -14.74
N ALA A 254 7.58 -19.56 -14.38
CA ALA A 254 8.74 -20.26 -13.85
C ALA A 254 9.71 -20.65 -14.97
N ASP A 255 10.98 -20.74 -14.58
CA ASP A 255 12.05 -21.33 -15.39
C ASP A 255 11.98 -22.86 -15.40
N GLU A 256 12.94 -23.50 -16.09
CA GLU A 256 13.05 -24.97 -16.17
C GLU A 256 13.27 -25.65 -14.81
N GLN A 257 13.70 -24.89 -13.79
CA GLN A 257 13.89 -25.38 -12.43
C GLN A 257 12.66 -25.14 -11.53
N GLY A 258 11.57 -24.61 -12.07
CA GLY A 258 10.34 -24.31 -11.34
C GLY A 258 10.39 -23.02 -10.50
N LYS A 259 11.43 -22.20 -10.68
CA LYS A 259 11.60 -20.94 -9.93
C LYS A 259 11.14 -19.75 -10.75
N ILE A 260 10.58 -18.75 -10.07
CA ILE A 260 10.21 -17.48 -10.68
C ILE A 260 11.28 -16.44 -10.37
N LYS A 261 11.78 -15.76 -11.42
CA LYS A 261 12.60 -14.57 -11.27
C LYS A 261 11.69 -13.33 -11.25
N GLN A 262 11.62 -12.69 -10.09
CA GLN A 262 10.91 -11.43 -9.91
C GLN A 262 11.87 -10.24 -9.87
N VAL A 263 11.31 -9.03 -9.93
CA VAL A 263 12.05 -7.77 -9.85
C VAL A 263 11.81 -7.16 -8.48
N ASP A 264 12.87 -6.75 -7.79
CA ASP A 264 12.78 -5.99 -6.55
C ASP A 264 12.67 -4.49 -6.89
N CYS A 265 11.48 -4.01 -7.20
CA CYS A 265 11.27 -2.64 -7.66
C CYS A 265 9.83 -2.18 -7.44
N VAL A 266 9.68 -0.90 -7.07
CA VAL A 266 8.42 -0.16 -7.11
C VAL A 266 8.60 1.09 -7.96
N PHE A 267 7.51 1.59 -8.53
CA PHE A 267 7.46 2.90 -9.18
C PHE A 267 6.84 3.91 -8.23
N VAL A 268 7.49 5.06 -8.06
CA VAL A 268 7.01 6.16 -7.22
C VAL A 268 6.70 7.36 -8.11
N ALA A 269 5.48 7.87 -8.02
CA ALA A 269 5.10 9.12 -8.65
C ALA A 269 5.27 10.29 -7.68
N VAL A 270 5.85 11.37 -8.17
CA VAL A 270 5.76 12.72 -7.58
C VAL A 270 5.02 13.58 -8.59
N ALA A 271 3.84 14.06 -8.21
CA ALA A 271 2.98 14.86 -9.09
C ALA A 271 2.44 16.08 -8.33
N TYR A 272 2.24 17.18 -9.02
CA TYR A 272 1.95 18.48 -8.41
C TYR A 272 0.57 18.99 -8.82
N ARG A 273 -0.11 19.64 -7.88
CA ARG A 273 -1.30 20.44 -8.17
C ARG A 273 -0.88 21.77 -8.80
N SER A 274 -1.48 22.10 -9.93
CA SER A 274 -1.31 23.40 -10.60
C SER A 274 -1.87 24.54 -9.78
#